data_902f3960cfde103255fb088cd2e28f85
#
_entry.id   902f3960cfde103255fb088cd2e28f85
#
_cell.length_a   1.000
_cell.length_b   1.000
_cell.length_c   1.000
_cell.angle_alpha   90.00
_cell.angle_beta   90.00
_cell.angle_gamma   90.00
#
_symmetry.space_group_name_H-M   'P 1'
#
loop_
_entity.id
_entity.type
_entity.pdbx_description
1 polymer ?
#
loop_
_entity_poly.entity_id
_entity_poly.type
_entity_poly.pdbx_seq_one_letter_code
_entity_poly.pdbx_strand_id
1 'polypeptide(L)'
;MDKNEVEIYFNNQQVIDQLLRQLEKDLELEYNSLSCQFDNGNLFEKIHALILPVVEKNIQQNYGNFMNTLYRIDVSEEKMNHALQNKTSSDYAYVITELILQKEMKKIITRLVYANRNNIAN
;
A
#
# COMPACT_ATOMS: atom_id res chain seq x y z
N MET A 1 1.48 13.92 -2.44
CA MET A 1 2.82 13.35 -2.70
C MET A 1 2.86 12.92 -4.16
N ASP A 2 3.82 13.39 -4.91
CA ASP A 2 3.89 13.04 -6.32
C ASP A 2 4.65 11.73 -6.55
N LYS A 3 4.57 11.25 -7.79
CA LYS A 3 5.18 9.97 -8.18
C LYS A 3 6.71 9.98 -8.02
N ASN A 4 7.34 11.11 -8.27
CA ASN A 4 8.80 11.24 -8.17
C ASN A 4 9.29 11.11 -6.74
N GLU A 5 8.57 11.68 -5.78
CA GLU A 5 8.89 11.53 -4.37
C GLU A 5 8.81 10.08 -3.93
N VAL A 6 7.75 9.38 -4.36
CA VAL A 6 7.57 7.96 -4.07
C VAL A 6 8.74 7.15 -4.62
N GLU A 7 9.12 7.39 -5.88
CA GLU A 7 10.21 6.67 -6.53
C GLU A 7 11.55 6.84 -5.82
N ILE A 8 11.84 8.03 -5.29
CA ILE A 8 13.08 8.28 -4.55
C ILE A 8 13.19 7.35 -3.34
N TYR A 9 12.11 7.18 -2.59
CA TYR A 9 12.11 6.35 -1.40
C TYR A 9 12.10 4.85 -1.73
N PHE A 10 11.57 4.44 -2.88
CA PHE A 10 11.61 3.05 -3.32
C PHE A 10 13.00 2.53 -3.66
N ASN A 11 14.00 3.39 -3.72
CA ASN A 11 15.39 2.98 -3.97
C ASN A 11 16.11 2.49 -2.71
N ASN A 12 15.36 2.07 -1.69
CA ASN A 12 15.93 1.63 -0.42
C ASN A 12 15.22 0.38 0.08
N GLN A 13 15.97 -0.71 0.23
CA GLN A 13 15.40 -1.98 0.71
C GLN A 13 14.75 -1.84 2.09
N GLN A 14 15.30 -0.99 2.95
CA GLN A 14 14.74 -0.75 4.28
C GLN A 14 13.33 -0.17 4.20
N VAL A 15 13.10 0.76 3.27
CA VAL A 15 11.77 1.35 3.05
C VAL A 15 10.80 0.30 2.53
N ILE A 16 11.25 -0.53 1.61
CA ILE A 16 10.44 -1.64 1.06
C ILE A 16 10.05 -2.60 2.18
N ASP A 17 11.00 -3.00 3.01
CA ASP A 17 10.73 -3.91 4.12
C ASP A 17 9.74 -3.32 5.13
N GLN A 18 9.86 -2.02 5.42
CA GLN A 18 8.90 -1.34 6.30
C GLN A 18 7.50 -1.33 5.69
N LEU A 19 7.41 -1.09 4.38
CA LEU A 19 6.13 -1.12 3.68
C LEU A 19 5.49 -2.50 3.76
N LEU A 20 6.27 -3.55 3.50
CA LEU A 20 5.77 -4.92 3.55
C LEU A 20 5.30 -5.30 4.95
N ARG A 21 6.03 -4.92 6.00
CA ARG A 21 5.61 -5.19 7.39
C ARG A 21 4.34 -4.43 7.75
N GLN A 22 4.20 -3.19 7.27
CA GLN A 22 2.98 -2.42 7.49
C GLN A 22 1.77 -3.05 6.79
N LEU A 23 1.97 -3.52 5.55
CA LEU A 23 0.92 -4.21 4.81
C LEU A 23 0.48 -5.49 5.51
N GLU A 24 1.44 -6.28 6.00
CA GLU A 24 1.12 -7.50 6.75
C GLU A 24 0.27 -7.19 7.97
N LYS A 25 0.63 -6.15 8.71
CA LYS A 25 -0.10 -5.74 9.91
C LYS A 25 -1.51 -5.30 9.58
N ASP A 26 -1.65 -4.40 8.64
CA ASP A 26 -2.95 -3.79 8.32
C ASP A 26 -3.89 -4.75 7.59
N LEU A 27 -3.35 -5.68 6.80
CA LEU A 27 -4.14 -6.70 6.09
C LEU A 27 -4.27 -8.01 6.88
N GLU A 28 -3.77 -8.03 8.10
CA GLU A 28 -3.86 -9.20 9.00
C GLU A 28 -3.20 -10.45 8.41
N LEU A 29 -2.05 -10.26 7.78
CA LEU A 29 -1.23 -11.34 7.25
C LEU A 29 -0.19 -11.77 8.30
N GLU A 30 0.37 -12.95 8.12
CA GLU A 30 1.44 -13.42 8.99
C GLU A 30 2.68 -12.52 8.86
N TYR A 31 3.33 -12.28 9.99
CA TYR A 31 4.55 -11.49 10.01
C TYR A 31 5.61 -12.14 9.13
N ASN A 32 6.24 -11.34 8.30
CA ASN A 32 7.31 -11.76 7.40
C ASN A 32 6.86 -12.69 6.27
N SER A 33 5.54 -12.72 5.99
CA SER A 33 4.98 -13.53 4.90
C SER A 33 5.18 -12.88 3.52
N LEU A 34 5.36 -11.57 3.47
CA LEU A 34 5.59 -10.86 2.22
C LEU A 34 7.09 -10.60 2.03
N SER A 35 7.59 -10.82 0.83
CA SER A 35 8.97 -10.49 0.51
C SER A 35 9.06 -9.91 -0.90
N CYS A 36 9.90 -8.89 -1.04
CA CYS A 36 10.18 -8.27 -2.31
C CYS A 36 11.56 -7.65 -2.21
N GLN A 37 12.47 -8.07 -3.08
CA GLN A 37 13.81 -7.53 -3.05
C GLN A 37 13.93 -6.30 -3.94
N PHE A 38 14.71 -5.33 -3.49
CA PHE A 38 15.00 -4.16 -4.27
C PHE A 38 15.72 -4.56 -5.55
N ASP A 39 15.23 -4.06 -6.67
CA ASP A 39 15.96 -4.07 -7.94
C ASP A 39 15.58 -2.80 -8.70
N ASN A 40 16.20 -2.57 -9.84
CA ASN A 40 15.98 -1.36 -10.64
C ASN A 40 14.73 -1.44 -11.51
N GLY A 41 13.87 -2.42 -11.28
CA GLY A 41 12.62 -2.60 -12.02
C GLY A 41 11.44 -1.90 -11.35
N ASN A 42 10.24 -2.27 -11.79
CA ASN A 42 8.99 -1.69 -11.34
C ASN A 42 8.56 -2.24 -9.99
N LEU A 43 9.17 -1.72 -8.91
CA LEU A 43 8.90 -2.20 -7.55
C LEU A 43 7.44 -2.01 -7.14
N PHE A 44 6.83 -0.88 -7.51
CA PHE A 44 5.43 -0.64 -7.20
C PHE A 44 4.54 -1.71 -7.83
N GLU A 45 4.78 -2.04 -9.09
CA GLU A 45 4.03 -3.09 -9.79
C GLU A 45 4.26 -4.47 -9.16
N LYS A 46 5.49 -4.76 -8.74
CA LYS A 46 5.81 -6.02 -8.07
C LYS A 46 5.08 -6.17 -6.75
N ILE A 47 5.06 -5.12 -5.93
CA ILE A 47 4.36 -5.12 -4.66
C ILE A 47 2.85 -5.19 -4.89
N HIS A 48 2.35 -4.47 -5.89
CA HIS A 48 0.95 -4.55 -6.29
C HIS A 48 0.56 -6.00 -6.62
N ALA A 49 1.39 -6.69 -7.40
CA ALA A 49 1.15 -8.08 -7.77
C ALA A 49 1.16 -9.03 -6.57
N LEU A 50 1.96 -8.73 -5.54
CA LEU A 50 1.96 -9.52 -4.30
C LEU A 50 0.66 -9.35 -3.51
N ILE A 51 0.11 -8.15 -3.49
CA ILE A 51 -1.04 -7.80 -2.65
C ILE A 51 -2.37 -8.10 -3.34
N LEU A 52 -2.41 -8.01 -4.67
CA LEU A 52 -3.65 -8.18 -5.43
C LEU A 52 -4.41 -9.46 -5.08
N PRO A 53 -3.77 -10.65 -5.00
CA PRO A 53 -4.49 -11.88 -4.63
C PRO A 53 -5.11 -11.81 -3.24
N VAL A 54 -4.45 -11.14 -2.30
CA VAL A 54 -4.97 -10.94 -0.95
C VAL A 54 -6.23 -10.10 -0.98
N VAL A 55 -6.21 -9.01 -1.74
CA VAL A 55 -7.35 -8.12 -1.91
C VAL A 55 -8.51 -8.85 -2.58
N GLU A 56 -8.24 -9.58 -3.66
CA GLU A 56 -9.26 -10.36 -4.37
C GLU A 56 -9.95 -11.36 -3.45
N LYS A 57 -9.17 -12.08 -2.66
CA LYS A 57 -9.69 -13.07 -1.71
C LYS A 57 -10.57 -12.40 -0.65
N ASN A 58 -10.14 -11.27 -0.12
CA ASN A 58 -10.91 -10.54 0.90
C ASN A 58 -12.22 -10.00 0.34
N ILE A 59 -12.20 -9.49 -0.88
CA ILE A 59 -13.42 -9.00 -1.55
C ILE A 59 -14.42 -10.14 -1.73
N GLN A 60 -13.95 -11.33 -2.13
CA GLN A 60 -14.82 -12.47 -2.40
C GLN A 60 -15.33 -13.18 -1.15
N GLN A 61 -14.50 -13.29 -0.11
CA GLN A 61 -14.78 -14.16 1.02
C GLN A 61 -15.02 -13.43 2.34
N ASN A 62 -14.67 -12.15 2.42
CA ASN A 62 -14.67 -11.44 3.70
C ASN A 62 -14.91 -9.94 3.51
N TYR A 63 -15.87 -9.62 2.64
CA TYR A 63 -16.07 -8.25 2.16
C TYR A 63 -16.35 -7.26 3.29
N GLY A 64 -17.25 -7.60 4.22
CA GLY A 64 -17.62 -6.69 5.31
C GLY A 64 -16.42 -6.34 6.21
N ASN A 65 -15.64 -7.35 6.58
CA ASN A 65 -14.46 -7.16 7.40
C ASN A 65 -13.38 -6.39 6.64
N PHE A 66 -13.27 -6.66 5.35
CA PHE A 66 -12.30 -5.97 4.51
C PHE A 66 -12.63 -4.48 4.38
N MET A 67 -13.91 -4.12 4.31
CA MET A 67 -14.32 -2.72 4.30
C MET A 67 -13.90 -2.01 5.59
N ASN A 68 -13.98 -2.69 6.73
CA ASN A 68 -13.46 -2.15 8.00
C ASN A 68 -11.95 -1.95 7.94
N THR A 69 -11.24 -2.88 7.31
CA THR A 69 -9.78 -2.76 7.11
C THR A 69 -9.45 -1.53 6.28
N LEU A 70 -10.16 -1.32 5.17
CA LEU A 70 -9.96 -0.14 4.31
C LEU A 70 -10.21 1.15 5.08
N TYR A 71 -11.22 1.17 5.91
CA TYR A 71 -11.52 2.32 6.75
C TYR A 71 -10.36 2.62 7.71
N ARG A 72 -9.78 1.59 8.33
CA ARG A 72 -8.62 1.76 9.23
C ARG A 72 -7.37 2.26 8.50
N ILE A 73 -7.19 1.83 7.25
CA ILE A 73 -6.07 2.29 6.41
C ILE A 73 -6.30 3.72 5.92
N ASP A 74 -7.52 4.23 6.08
CA ASP A 74 -7.94 5.54 5.62
C ASP A 74 -8.16 5.59 4.09
N VAL A 75 -8.68 4.50 3.54
CA VAL A 75 -9.18 4.47 2.17
C VAL A 75 -10.70 4.63 2.25
N SER A 76 -11.19 5.83 2.00
CA SER A 76 -12.61 6.16 2.14
C SER A 76 -13.43 5.65 0.95
N GLU A 77 -14.75 5.47 1.18
CA GLU A 77 -15.68 5.13 0.10
C GLU A 77 -15.67 6.18 -1.01
N GLU A 78 -15.51 7.45 -0.65
CA GLU A 78 -15.45 8.54 -1.61
C GLU A 78 -14.27 8.38 -2.55
N LYS A 79 -13.09 8.08 -2.01
CA LYS A 79 -11.89 7.84 -2.81
C LYS A 79 -12.05 6.63 -3.71
N MET A 80 -12.64 5.55 -3.17
CA MET A 80 -12.90 4.34 -3.94
C MET A 80 -13.87 4.62 -5.08
N ASN A 81 -14.97 5.28 -4.81
CA ASN A 81 -15.97 5.61 -5.83
C ASN A 81 -15.38 6.51 -6.92
N HIS A 82 -14.56 7.49 -6.53
CA HIS A 82 -13.91 8.37 -7.49
C HIS A 82 -12.94 7.60 -8.38
N ALA A 83 -12.12 6.74 -7.78
CA ALA A 83 -11.13 5.95 -8.52
C ALA A 83 -11.77 4.90 -9.42
N LEU A 84 -12.95 4.40 -9.04
CA LEU A 84 -13.69 3.38 -9.80
C LEU A 84 -14.60 3.97 -10.87
N GLN A 85 -14.70 5.29 -10.95
CA GLN A 85 -15.51 5.97 -11.94
C GLN A 85 -15.03 5.57 -13.34
N ASN A 86 -15.94 5.12 -14.19
CA ASN A 86 -15.65 4.64 -15.55
C ASN A 86 -14.82 3.34 -15.61
N LYS A 87 -14.70 2.62 -14.49
CA LYS A 87 -14.02 1.32 -14.45
C LYS A 87 -15.04 0.19 -14.45
N THR A 88 -14.63 -0.98 -14.94
CA THR A 88 -15.46 -2.18 -14.90
C THR A 88 -15.30 -2.88 -13.55
N SER A 89 -16.20 -3.82 -13.25
CA SER A 89 -16.12 -4.60 -12.02
C SER A 89 -14.85 -5.45 -11.94
N SER A 90 -14.28 -5.83 -13.08
CA SER A 90 -13.03 -6.59 -13.12
C SER A 90 -11.82 -5.77 -12.66
N ASP A 91 -11.94 -4.43 -12.71
CA ASP A 91 -10.86 -3.54 -12.26
C ASP A 91 -10.93 -3.20 -10.78
N TYR A 92 -11.99 -3.64 -10.09
CA TYR A 92 -12.25 -3.24 -8.71
C TYR A 92 -11.10 -3.59 -7.77
N ALA A 93 -10.70 -4.86 -7.75
CA ALA A 93 -9.61 -5.31 -6.87
C ALA A 93 -8.28 -4.64 -7.22
N TYR A 94 -8.02 -4.44 -8.51
CA TYR A 94 -6.80 -3.77 -8.96
C TYR A 94 -6.73 -2.33 -8.43
N VAL A 95 -7.81 -1.58 -8.59
CA VAL A 95 -7.89 -0.18 -8.15
C VAL A 95 -7.79 -0.08 -6.63
N ILE A 96 -8.49 -0.94 -5.90
CA ILE A 96 -8.42 -0.97 -4.44
C ILE A 96 -7.00 -1.26 -3.97
N THR A 97 -6.32 -2.21 -4.58
CA THR A 97 -4.93 -2.54 -4.26
C THR A 97 -4.02 -1.32 -4.46
N GLU A 98 -4.20 -0.61 -5.56
CA GLU A 98 -3.44 0.60 -5.84
C GLU A 98 -3.65 1.67 -4.77
N LEU A 99 -4.89 1.89 -4.36
CA LEU A 99 -5.22 2.85 -3.30
C LEU A 99 -4.60 2.47 -1.95
N ILE A 100 -4.63 1.18 -1.61
CA ILE A 100 -4.00 0.66 -0.39
C ILE A 100 -2.50 0.97 -0.40
N LEU A 101 -1.83 0.65 -1.49
CA LEU A 101 -0.38 0.86 -1.61
C LEU A 101 -0.01 2.33 -1.53
N GLN A 102 -0.75 3.20 -2.19
CA GLN A 102 -0.51 4.63 -2.14
C GLN A 102 -0.63 5.15 -0.70
N LYS A 103 -1.64 4.71 0.01
CA LYS A 103 -1.88 5.16 1.38
C LYS A 103 -0.81 4.63 2.34
N GLU A 104 -0.47 3.35 2.23
CA GLU A 104 0.56 2.75 3.08
C GLU A 104 1.94 3.34 2.82
N MET A 105 2.28 3.57 1.56
CA MET A 105 3.53 4.21 1.20
C MET A 105 3.62 5.63 1.77
N LYS A 106 2.53 6.37 1.70
CA LYS A 106 2.47 7.72 2.28
C LYS A 106 2.76 7.69 3.77
N LYS A 107 2.22 6.72 4.50
CA LYS A 107 2.49 6.56 5.94
C LYS A 107 3.99 6.35 6.21
N ILE A 108 4.60 5.44 5.46
CA ILE A 108 6.02 5.11 5.64
C ILE A 108 6.91 6.32 5.35
N ILE A 109 6.67 6.99 4.23
CA ILE A 109 7.46 8.16 3.83
C ILE A 109 7.29 9.29 4.83
N THR A 110 6.07 9.52 5.30
CA THR A 110 5.80 10.57 6.29
C THR A 110 6.58 10.33 7.59
N ARG A 111 6.61 9.08 8.07
CA ARG A 111 7.40 8.71 9.25
C ARG A 111 8.89 8.98 9.04
N LEU A 112 9.42 8.61 7.87
CA LEU A 112 10.83 8.78 7.57
C LEU A 112 11.22 10.24 7.46
N VAL A 113 10.41 11.05 6.81
CA VAL A 113 10.63 12.49 6.69
C VAL A 113 10.60 13.14 8.06
N TYR A 114 9.64 12.78 8.91
CA TYR A 114 9.53 13.31 10.26
C TYR A 114 10.74 12.93 11.11
N ALA A 115 11.18 11.68 11.05
CA ALA A 115 12.35 11.20 11.78
C ALA A 115 13.62 11.94 11.34
N ASN A 116 13.78 12.17 10.04
CA ASN A 116 14.93 12.90 9.52
C ASN A 116 14.95 14.35 9.99
N ARG A 117 13.79 15.01 10.02
CA ARG A 117 13.69 16.38 10.55
C ARG A 117 14.08 16.46 12.01
N ASN A 118 13.63 15.49 12.82
CA ASN A 118 13.98 15.45 14.23
C ASN A 118 15.46 15.21 14.43
N ASN A 119 16.08 14.36 13.62
CA ASN A 119 17.52 14.10 13.68
C ASN A 119 18.35 15.34 13.27
N ILE A 120 17.87 16.09 12.29
CA ILE A 120 18.54 17.32 11.84
C ILE A 120 18.38 18.43 12.88
N ALA A 121 17.24 18.50 13.56
CA ALA A 121 16.96 19.53 14.56
C ALA A 121 17.76 19.34 15.84
N ASN A 122 18.30 18.18 16.05
CA ASN A 122 19.14 17.86 17.20
C ASN A 122 20.61 17.99 16.84
#